data_aa1d61419658f7fafb071866a0415b0b
#
_entry.id   aa1d61419658f7fafb071866a0415b0b
#
_cell.length_a   1.000
_cell.length_b   1.000
_cell.length_c   1.000
_cell.angle_alpha   90.00
_cell.angle_beta   90.00
_cell.angle_gamma   90.00
#
_symmetry.space_group_name_H-M   'P 1'
#
loop_
_entity.id
_entity.type
_entity.pdbx_description
1 polymer ?
#
loop_
_entity_poly.entity_id
_entity_poly.type
_entity_poly.pdbx_seq_one_letter_code
_entity_poly.pdbx_strand_id
1 'polypeptide(L)'
;MSRGLRNNNPGNIRRSRVRYKGEVQPSRDPEFKEFSTMAYGYRAMFVLLDTYRSRYGLNTIRQMLNRYAPPEENFTEGYVRFVADYSGVMPDEIIDTRAEMDMIPIVSAMSKIENGVAAKLADVEEGWRLFVGLK
;
A
#
# COMPACT_ATOMS: atom_id res chain seq x y z
N MET A 1 -11.11 -9.08 13.29
CA MET A 1 -10.62 -8.04 12.36
C MET A 1 -9.12 -7.92 12.50
N SER A 2 -8.43 -7.86 11.38
CA SER A 2 -6.97 -7.73 11.39
C SER A 2 -6.52 -6.40 12.03
N ARG A 3 -5.25 -6.37 12.45
CA ARG A 3 -4.66 -5.18 13.06
C ARG A 3 -4.68 -3.99 12.08
N GLY A 4 -4.35 -4.24 10.82
CA GLY A 4 -4.37 -3.20 9.80
C GLY A 4 -5.77 -2.61 9.59
N LEU A 5 -6.78 -3.46 9.53
CA LEU A 5 -8.15 -2.97 9.35
C LEU A 5 -8.65 -2.19 10.56
N ARG A 6 -8.27 -2.61 11.77
CA ARG A 6 -8.63 -1.87 13.00
C ARG A 6 -8.05 -0.47 13.01
N ASN A 7 -6.86 -0.31 12.42
CA ASN A 7 -6.17 0.99 12.37
C ASN A 7 -6.55 1.82 11.14
N ASN A 8 -7.46 1.35 10.30
CA ASN A 8 -7.71 1.94 8.98
C ASN A 8 -6.41 2.07 8.19
N ASN A 9 -5.50 1.12 8.39
CA ASN A 9 -4.16 1.08 7.80
C ASN A 9 -3.98 -0.24 7.07
N PRO A 10 -4.59 -0.38 5.88
CA PRO A 10 -4.64 -1.67 5.18
C PRO A 10 -3.28 -2.17 4.71
N GLY A 11 -2.29 -1.30 4.65
CA GLY A 11 -0.93 -1.67 4.28
C GLY A 11 -0.01 -1.92 5.46
N ASN A 12 -0.50 -1.84 6.68
CA ASN A 12 0.33 -1.96 7.89
C ASN A 12 1.56 -1.05 7.84
N ILE A 13 1.36 0.20 7.43
CA ILE A 13 2.45 1.18 7.37
C ILE A 13 2.93 1.46 8.80
N ARG A 14 4.24 1.30 9.01
CA ARG A 14 4.83 1.49 10.34
C ARG A 14 4.89 2.96 10.73
N ARG A 15 4.87 3.22 12.02
CA ARG A 15 5.06 4.57 12.54
C ARG A 15 6.39 5.13 12.05
N SER A 16 6.37 6.41 11.67
CA SER A 16 7.56 7.12 11.20
C SER A 16 7.32 8.62 11.34
N ARG A 17 8.34 9.40 11.03
CA ARG A 17 8.23 10.87 11.04
C ARG A 17 7.43 11.40 9.84
N VAL A 18 7.33 10.61 8.79
CA VAL A 18 6.54 11.00 7.61
C VAL A 18 5.07 11.11 8.02
N ARG A 19 4.42 12.19 7.63
CA ARG A 19 3.01 12.42 7.92
C ARG A 19 2.21 12.27 6.64
N TYR A 20 1.25 11.36 6.67
CA TYR A 20 0.31 11.20 5.56
C TYR A 20 -0.98 11.90 5.90
N LYS A 21 -1.66 12.40 4.87
CA LYS A 21 -2.97 13.00 5.04
C LYS A 21 -3.93 11.98 5.68
N GLY A 22 -4.73 12.42 6.65
CA GLY A 22 -5.69 11.55 7.33
C GLY A 22 -5.11 10.72 8.46
N GLU A 23 -3.82 10.86 8.80
CA GLU A 23 -3.26 10.18 9.95
C GLU A 23 -3.88 10.67 11.25
N VAL A 24 -4.15 9.73 12.14
CA VAL A 24 -4.53 10.04 13.53
C VAL A 24 -3.26 10.14 14.35
N GLN A 25 -3.08 11.28 15.01
CA GLN A 25 -1.88 11.56 15.82
C GLN A 25 -2.26 11.84 17.27
N PRO A 26 -1.67 11.09 18.21
CA PRO A 26 -0.82 9.92 17.98
C PRO A 26 -1.65 8.70 17.56
N SER A 27 -1.03 7.77 16.87
CA SER A 27 -1.65 6.48 16.61
C SER A 27 -1.86 5.75 17.93
N ARG A 28 -2.99 5.07 18.07
CA ARG A 28 -3.27 4.24 19.24
C ARG A 28 -2.49 2.92 19.19
N ASP A 29 -1.96 2.56 18.02
CA ASP A 29 -1.13 1.38 17.88
C ASP A 29 0.33 1.74 18.15
N PRO A 30 1.05 0.96 18.98
CA PRO A 30 2.45 1.30 19.32
C PRO A 30 3.42 1.14 18.16
N GLU A 31 3.09 0.37 17.13
CA GLU A 31 4.00 0.07 16.03
C GLU A 31 3.56 0.62 14.68
N PHE A 32 2.26 0.76 14.47
CA PHE A 32 1.71 1.09 13.16
C PHE A 32 0.95 2.41 13.19
N LYS A 33 0.92 3.07 12.04
CA LYS A 33 0.11 4.26 11.86
C LYS A 33 -1.37 3.92 11.95
N GLU A 34 -2.18 4.92 12.26
CA GLU A 34 -3.63 4.82 12.28
C GLU A 34 -4.18 5.94 11.39
N PHE A 35 -5.22 5.64 10.62
CA PHE A 35 -5.85 6.62 9.75
C PHE A 35 -7.30 6.85 10.16
N SER A 36 -7.82 8.02 9.80
CA SER A 36 -9.19 8.39 10.15
C SER A 36 -10.22 7.60 9.36
N THR A 37 -9.88 7.20 8.13
CA THR A 37 -10.73 6.36 7.29
C THR A 37 -9.88 5.36 6.54
N MET A 38 -10.53 4.28 6.07
CA MET A 38 -9.86 3.29 5.23
C MET A 38 -9.35 3.91 3.93
N ALA A 39 -10.11 4.83 3.35
CA ALA A 39 -9.69 5.52 2.13
C ALA A 39 -8.38 6.28 2.31
N TYR A 40 -8.19 6.95 3.44
CA TYR A 40 -6.92 7.61 3.71
C TYR A 40 -5.78 6.62 3.93
N GLY A 41 -6.09 5.46 4.50
CA GLY A 41 -5.10 4.38 4.59
C GLY A 41 -4.65 3.90 3.21
N TYR A 42 -5.57 3.72 2.29
CA TYR A 42 -5.22 3.36 0.91
C TYR A 42 -4.48 4.49 0.20
N ARG A 43 -4.92 5.75 0.39
CA ARG A 43 -4.19 6.89 -0.15
C ARG A 43 -2.73 6.86 0.27
N ALA A 44 -2.48 6.58 1.53
CA ALA A 44 -1.10 6.52 2.05
C ALA A 44 -0.29 5.44 1.33
N MET A 45 -0.88 4.30 1.00
CA MET A 45 -0.19 3.26 0.25
C MET A 45 0.19 3.76 -1.15
N PHE A 46 -0.72 4.42 -1.85
CA PHE A 46 -0.42 4.97 -3.17
C PHE A 46 0.69 6.02 -3.09
N VAL A 47 0.64 6.90 -2.10
CA VAL A 47 1.67 7.93 -1.89
C VAL A 47 3.03 7.28 -1.61
N LEU A 48 3.06 6.25 -0.75
CA LEU A 48 4.30 5.58 -0.38
C LEU A 48 4.95 4.92 -1.60
N LEU A 49 4.18 4.20 -2.41
CA LEU A 49 4.72 3.57 -3.62
C LEU A 49 5.18 4.59 -4.65
N ASP A 50 4.46 5.71 -4.78
CA ASP A 50 4.87 6.80 -5.65
C ASP A 50 6.18 7.44 -5.16
N THR A 51 6.37 7.54 -3.85
CA THR A 51 7.61 8.01 -3.25
C THR A 51 8.76 7.05 -3.54
N TYR A 52 8.52 5.74 -3.49
CA TYR A 52 9.55 4.76 -3.85
C TYR A 52 10.04 4.98 -5.27
N ARG A 53 9.13 5.26 -6.19
CA ARG A 53 9.51 5.54 -7.57
C ARG A 53 10.24 6.86 -7.71
N SER A 54 9.68 7.95 -7.17
CA SER A 54 10.20 9.30 -7.39
C SER A 54 11.51 9.57 -6.65
N ARG A 55 11.67 9.03 -5.44
CA ARG A 55 12.86 9.29 -4.62
C ARG A 55 13.95 8.23 -4.77
N TYR A 56 13.55 6.98 -4.97
CA TYR A 56 14.50 5.86 -4.93
C TYR A 56 14.61 5.10 -6.25
N GLY A 57 13.85 5.48 -7.27
CA GLY A 57 13.89 4.82 -8.56
C GLY A 57 13.35 3.39 -8.57
N LEU A 58 12.55 3.02 -7.57
CA LEU A 58 11.98 1.68 -7.45
C LEU A 58 10.65 1.67 -8.20
N ASN A 59 10.62 1.01 -9.34
CA ASN A 59 9.47 1.08 -10.25
C ASN A 59 9.00 -0.26 -10.78
N THR A 60 9.33 -1.35 -10.09
CA THR A 60 8.78 -2.68 -10.36
C THR A 60 8.17 -3.23 -9.08
N ILE A 61 7.24 -4.18 -9.21
CA ILE A 61 6.66 -4.84 -8.02
C ILE A 61 7.77 -5.41 -7.14
N ARG A 62 8.73 -6.11 -7.75
CA ARG A 62 9.82 -6.72 -6.99
C ARG A 62 10.62 -5.69 -6.20
N GLN A 63 11.02 -4.60 -6.86
CA GLN A 63 11.80 -3.55 -6.20
C GLN A 63 11.02 -2.90 -5.06
N MET A 64 9.77 -2.55 -5.32
CA MET A 64 8.94 -1.89 -4.31
C MET A 64 8.70 -2.79 -3.11
N LEU A 65 8.36 -4.06 -3.33
CA LEU A 65 8.07 -4.96 -2.22
C LEU A 65 9.31 -5.37 -1.43
N ASN A 66 10.48 -5.42 -2.06
CA ASN A 66 11.72 -5.68 -1.32
C ASN A 66 12.04 -4.55 -0.33
N ARG A 67 11.59 -3.34 -0.61
CA ARG A 67 11.68 -2.24 0.35
C ARG A 67 10.54 -2.23 1.34
N TYR A 68 9.32 -2.49 0.87
CA TYR A 68 8.10 -2.46 1.68
C TYR A 68 8.08 -3.59 2.71
N ALA A 69 8.47 -4.76 2.29
CA ALA A 69 8.48 -5.98 3.11
C ALA A 69 9.83 -6.69 2.96
N PRO A 70 10.88 -6.17 3.63
CA PRO A 70 12.25 -6.68 3.43
C PRO A 70 12.38 -8.17 3.69
N PRO A 71 13.21 -8.88 2.88
CA PRO A 71 13.36 -10.33 2.98
C PRO A 71 13.83 -10.84 4.35
N GLU A 72 14.52 -9.99 5.11
CA GLU A 72 14.99 -10.34 6.46
C GLU A 72 13.84 -10.59 7.43
N GLU A 73 12.66 -10.01 7.18
CA GLU A 73 11.51 -10.06 8.07
C GLU A 73 10.30 -10.73 7.43
N ASN A 74 10.35 -11.03 6.12
CA ASN A 74 9.16 -11.45 5.37
C ASN A 74 9.51 -12.47 4.30
N PHE A 75 8.50 -13.27 3.89
CA PHE A 75 8.62 -14.10 2.70
C PHE A 75 8.29 -13.21 1.47
N THR A 76 9.24 -12.35 1.14
CA THR A 76 9.03 -11.30 0.13
C THR A 76 8.77 -11.87 -1.26
N GLU A 77 9.43 -12.96 -1.66
CA GLU A 77 9.21 -13.54 -2.99
C GLU A 77 7.79 -14.06 -3.15
N GLY A 78 7.21 -14.65 -2.11
CA GLY A 78 5.81 -15.06 -2.13
C GLY A 78 4.87 -13.85 -2.23
N TYR A 79 5.21 -12.78 -1.55
CA TYR A 79 4.47 -11.53 -1.62
C TYR A 79 4.51 -10.96 -3.05
N VAL A 80 5.68 -10.91 -3.65
CA VAL A 80 5.86 -10.44 -5.04
C VAL A 80 5.00 -11.25 -6.00
N ARG A 81 5.05 -12.58 -5.89
CA ARG A 81 4.28 -13.47 -6.77
C ARG A 81 2.77 -13.25 -6.63
N PHE A 82 2.31 -13.14 -5.40
CA PHE A 82 0.88 -12.92 -5.17
C PHE A 82 0.41 -11.63 -5.81
N VAL A 83 1.15 -10.54 -5.60
CA VAL A 83 0.78 -9.22 -6.15
C VAL A 83 0.84 -9.24 -7.67
N ALA A 84 1.89 -9.86 -8.24
CA ALA A 84 2.01 -9.98 -9.70
C ALA A 84 0.85 -10.77 -10.30
N ASP A 85 0.54 -11.93 -9.72
CA ASP A 85 -0.55 -12.78 -10.23
C ASP A 85 -1.90 -12.08 -10.11
N TYR A 86 -2.13 -11.41 -8.98
CA TYR A 86 -3.41 -10.74 -8.73
C TYR A 86 -3.61 -9.54 -9.67
N SER A 87 -2.56 -8.77 -9.90
CA SER A 87 -2.64 -7.54 -10.70
C SER A 87 -2.51 -7.75 -12.19
N GLY A 88 -1.93 -8.89 -12.61
CA GLY A 88 -1.59 -9.12 -14.00
C GLY A 88 -0.35 -8.37 -14.45
N VAL A 89 0.39 -7.77 -13.53
CA VAL A 89 1.64 -7.06 -13.82
C VAL A 89 2.81 -7.98 -13.47
N MET A 90 3.77 -8.12 -14.38
CA MET A 90 4.92 -9.00 -14.14
C MET A 90 5.83 -8.41 -13.06
N PRO A 91 6.51 -9.27 -12.26
CA PRO A 91 7.33 -8.81 -11.14
C PRO A 91 8.39 -7.77 -11.48
N ASP A 92 8.98 -7.87 -12.66
CA ASP A 92 10.07 -6.98 -13.09
C ASP A 92 9.64 -6.00 -14.19
N GLU A 93 8.35 -5.92 -14.47
CA GLU A 93 7.80 -4.96 -15.42
C GLU A 93 7.85 -3.55 -14.83
N ILE A 94 8.34 -2.59 -15.60
CA ILE A 94 8.35 -1.19 -15.16
C ILE A 94 6.92 -0.68 -15.14
N ILE A 95 6.52 -0.13 -14.01
CA ILE A 95 5.18 0.42 -13.83
C ILE A 95 5.22 1.92 -13.58
N ASP A 96 4.15 2.59 -13.97
CA ASP A 96 3.91 3.99 -13.66
C ASP A 96 3.01 4.03 -12.41
N THR A 97 3.50 4.60 -11.32
CA THR A 97 2.74 4.67 -10.06
C THR A 97 1.55 5.63 -10.14
N ARG A 98 1.34 6.25 -11.28
CA ARG A 98 0.15 7.06 -11.59
C ARG A 98 -0.79 6.34 -12.56
N ALA A 99 -0.51 5.10 -12.92
CA ALA A 99 -1.38 4.29 -13.77
C ALA A 99 -2.43 3.57 -12.92
N GLU A 100 -3.64 4.08 -12.93
CA GLU A 100 -4.74 3.56 -12.11
C GLU A 100 -4.99 2.08 -12.35
N MET A 101 -4.99 1.66 -13.62
CA MET A 101 -5.30 0.26 -13.98
C MET A 101 -4.32 -0.73 -13.37
N ASP A 102 -3.08 -0.33 -13.14
CA ASP A 102 -2.07 -1.19 -12.53
C ASP A 102 -2.06 -1.02 -11.01
N MET A 103 -2.15 0.21 -10.53
CA MET A 103 -1.93 0.50 -9.11
C MET A 103 -3.08 0.08 -8.22
N ILE A 104 -4.32 0.18 -8.67
CA ILE A 104 -5.46 -0.27 -7.86
C ILE A 104 -5.38 -1.77 -7.58
N PRO A 105 -5.17 -2.64 -8.60
CA PRO A 105 -5.00 -4.08 -8.30
C PRO A 105 -3.76 -4.39 -7.44
N ILE A 106 -2.66 -3.68 -7.66
CA ILE A 106 -1.44 -3.89 -6.87
C ILE A 106 -1.71 -3.61 -5.39
N VAL A 107 -2.28 -2.45 -5.08
CA VAL A 107 -2.57 -2.06 -3.70
C VAL A 107 -3.65 -2.97 -3.09
N SER A 108 -4.64 -3.36 -3.88
CA SER A 108 -5.67 -4.32 -3.42
C SER A 108 -5.04 -5.67 -3.04
N ALA A 109 -4.09 -6.15 -3.84
CA ALA A 109 -3.39 -7.40 -3.55
C ALA A 109 -2.54 -7.27 -2.28
N MET A 110 -1.84 -6.15 -2.11
CA MET A 110 -1.06 -5.89 -0.91
C MET A 110 -1.95 -5.91 0.34
N SER A 111 -3.11 -5.25 0.26
CA SER A 111 -4.06 -5.23 1.36
C SER A 111 -4.52 -6.64 1.74
N LYS A 112 -4.76 -7.49 0.75
CA LYS A 112 -5.17 -8.87 1.01
C LYS A 112 -4.07 -9.66 1.71
N ILE A 113 -2.82 -9.52 1.29
CA ILE A 113 -1.69 -10.17 1.97
C ILE A 113 -1.61 -9.69 3.42
N GLU A 114 -1.72 -8.39 3.64
CA GLU A 114 -1.55 -7.81 4.97
C GLU A 114 -2.68 -8.18 5.93
N ASN A 115 -3.89 -8.36 5.43
CA ASN A 115 -5.07 -8.48 6.29
C ASN A 115 -5.78 -9.83 6.18
N GLY A 116 -5.42 -10.67 5.23
CA GLY A 116 -6.03 -11.99 5.05
C GLY A 116 -7.42 -11.97 4.44
N VAL A 117 -7.95 -10.81 4.07
CA VAL A 117 -9.26 -10.66 3.44
C VAL A 117 -9.15 -9.70 2.27
N ALA A 118 -10.04 -9.86 1.29
CA ALA A 118 -10.04 -9.01 0.11
C ALA A 118 -10.33 -7.54 0.48
N ALA A 119 -9.63 -6.62 -0.17
CA ALA A 119 -9.90 -5.20 -0.02
C ALA A 119 -11.29 -4.87 -0.57
N LYS A 120 -11.95 -3.90 0.05
CA LYS A 120 -13.20 -3.35 -0.52
C LYS A 120 -12.82 -2.38 -1.63
N LEU A 121 -13.20 -2.70 -2.85
CA LEU A 121 -12.80 -1.92 -4.01
C LEU A 121 -13.20 -0.45 -3.88
N ALA A 122 -14.38 -0.15 -3.33
CA ALA A 122 -14.84 1.21 -3.15
C ALA A 122 -13.87 2.04 -2.31
N ASP A 123 -13.29 1.44 -1.27
CA ASP A 123 -12.32 2.13 -0.41
C ASP A 123 -11.00 2.37 -1.14
N VAL A 124 -10.55 1.38 -1.91
CA VAL A 124 -9.32 1.52 -2.71
C VAL A 124 -9.48 2.61 -3.75
N GLU A 125 -10.62 2.62 -4.44
CA GLU A 125 -10.90 3.62 -5.47
C GLU A 125 -10.99 5.03 -4.87
N GLU A 126 -11.58 5.16 -3.70
CA GLU A 126 -11.65 6.46 -3.03
C GLU A 126 -10.24 6.91 -2.61
N GLY A 127 -9.41 5.99 -2.11
CA GLY A 127 -8.01 6.28 -1.81
C GLY A 127 -7.25 6.77 -3.04
N TRP A 128 -7.52 6.17 -4.19
CA TRP A 128 -6.93 6.60 -5.45
C TRP A 128 -7.35 8.03 -5.83
N ARG A 129 -8.65 8.32 -5.73
CA ARG A 129 -9.16 9.68 -6.01
C ARG A 129 -8.52 10.72 -5.09
N LEU A 130 -8.35 10.39 -3.82
CA LEU A 130 -7.67 11.27 -2.86
C LEU A 130 -6.19 11.45 -3.23
N PHE A 131 -5.54 10.38 -3.69
CA PHE A 131 -4.13 10.43 -4.08
C PHE A 131 -3.91 11.33 -5.30
N VAL A 132 -4.75 11.21 -6.32
CA VAL A 132 -4.59 12.03 -7.54
C VAL A 132 -5.23 13.42 -7.40
N GLY A 133 -5.87 13.71 -6.28
CA GLY A 133 -6.46 15.02 -6.02
C GLY A 133 -7.82 15.25 -6.64
N LEU A 134 -8.52 14.20 -7.07
CA LEU A 134 -9.89 14.30 -7.58
C LEU A 134 -10.88 14.30 -6.43
N LYS A 135 -11.91 15.06 -6.54
CA LYS A 135 -12.94 15.22 -5.50
C LYS A 135 -14.26 14.63 -5.90
#